data_c7195e822e0218a988fd00109ca5f9f6
#
_entry.id   c7195e822e0218a988fd00109ca5f9f6
#
_cell.length_a   1.000
_cell.length_b   1.000
_cell.length_c   1.000
_cell.angle_alpha   90.00
_cell.angle_beta   90.00
_cell.angle_gamma   90.00
#
_symmetry.space_group_name_H-M   'P 1'
#
loop_
_entity.id
_entity.type
_entity.pdbx_description
1 polymer ?
#
loop_
_entity_poly.entity_id
_entity_poly.type
_entity_poly.pdbx_seq_one_letter_code
_entity_poly.pdbx_strand_id
1 'polypeptide(L)'
;MYEKSIEPLNKAVAEELSGVNQYMYFHFHCSDQGYDLLANLFRKTAIEEMIHVERLAERILFLKGDVEMQPSTKTEKIRDVADMLKHGMAMECASNSDSASRKLLEELVMDEERHFSVFETELSNLNKFGAQYLALQSIERSKTISTPTGENPTNL
;
A
#
# COMPACT_ATOMS: atom_id res chain seq x y z
N MET A 1 20.66 -0.49 -26.42
CA MET A 1 19.53 -1.39 -26.66
C MET A 1 18.53 -1.41 -25.49
N TYR A 2 19.00 -1.30 -24.25
CA TYR A 2 18.15 -1.38 -23.06
C TYR A 2 17.71 -0.03 -22.47
N GLU A 3 18.25 1.09 -22.94
CA GLU A 3 17.93 2.44 -22.46
C GLU A 3 16.43 2.79 -22.56
N LYS A 4 15.77 2.31 -23.62
CA LYS A 4 14.32 2.52 -23.82
C LYS A 4 13.43 1.82 -22.78
N SER A 5 13.96 0.85 -22.06
CA SER A 5 13.22 0.12 -21.02
C SER A 5 13.49 0.67 -19.62
N ILE A 6 14.57 1.40 -19.41
CA ILE A 6 14.98 1.92 -18.10
C ILE A 6 14.08 3.08 -17.67
N GLU A 7 13.77 4.00 -18.57
CA GLU A 7 12.91 5.15 -18.26
C GLU A 7 11.49 4.74 -17.80
N PRO A 8 10.75 3.86 -18.50
CA PRO A 8 9.47 3.37 -18.02
C PRO A 8 9.56 2.62 -16.67
N LEU A 9 10.64 1.88 -16.43
CA LEU A 9 10.85 1.19 -15.15
C LEU A 9 11.09 2.18 -14.01
N ASN A 10 11.90 3.23 -14.23
CA ASN A 10 12.09 4.30 -13.25
C ASN A 10 10.81 5.10 -13.00
N LYS A 11 9.99 5.29 -14.03
CA LYS A 11 8.66 5.88 -13.85
C LYS A 11 7.78 5.01 -12.96
N ALA A 12 7.77 3.69 -13.17
CA ALA A 12 7.04 2.76 -12.30
C ALA A 12 7.59 2.80 -10.86
N VAL A 13 8.91 2.82 -10.65
CA VAL A 13 9.52 3.02 -9.33
C VAL A 13 8.98 4.28 -8.65
N ALA A 14 8.88 5.38 -9.36
CA ALA A 14 8.37 6.64 -8.82
C ALA A 14 6.88 6.55 -8.39
N GLU A 15 6.07 5.84 -9.15
CA GLU A 15 4.65 5.58 -8.83
C GLU A 15 4.52 4.69 -7.60
N GLU A 16 5.26 3.59 -7.52
CA GLU A 16 5.28 2.69 -6.36
C GLU A 16 5.77 3.40 -5.08
N LEU A 17 6.81 4.23 -5.17
CA LEU A 17 7.29 5.04 -4.04
C LEU A 17 6.23 6.03 -3.55
N SER A 18 5.44 6.59 -4.45
CA SER A 18 4.29 7.43 -4.09
C SER A 18 3.25 6.62 -3.31
N GLY A 19 3.01 5.38 -3.72
CA GLY A 19 2.14 4.42 -3.02
C GLY A 19 2.66 4.10 -1.62
N VAL A 20 3.93 3.74 -1.48
CA VAL A 20 4.57 3.48 -0.18
C VAL A 20 4.36 4.64 0.78
N ASN A 21 4.68 5.86 0.36
CA ASN A 21 4.56 7.05 1.20
C ASN A 21 3.09 7.34 1.57
N GLN A 22 2.17 7.24 0.61
CA GLN A 22 0.77 7.54 0.83
C GLN A 22 0.10 6.53 1.77
N TYR A 23 0.33 5.24 1.56
CA TYR A 23 -0.27 4.20 2.39
C TYR A 23 0.34 4.14 3.80
N MET A 24 1.62 4.47 3.96
CA MET A 24 2.21 4.64 5.29
C MET A 24 1.59 5.84 6.02
N TYR A 25 1.33 6.95 5.31
CA TYR A 25 0.62 8.08 5.89
C TYR A 25 -0.79 7.69 6.35
N PHE A 26 -1.53 6.96 5.54
CA PHE A 26 -2.86 6.45 5.90
C PHE A 26 -2.80 5.47 7.07
N HIS A 27 -1.81 4.58 7.09
CA HIS A 27 -1.56 3.70 8.23
C HIS A 27 -1.42 4.46 9.54
N PHE A 28 -0.57 5.47 9.59
CA PHE A 28 -0.36 6.25 10.82
C PHE A 28 -1.64 6.95 11.28
N HIS A 29 -2.39 7.55 10.37
CA HIS A 29 -3.60 8.28 10.72
C HIS A 29 -4.78 7.37 11.06
N CYS A 30 -4.91 6.22 10.43
CA CYS A 30 -5.87 5.20 10.86
C CYS A 30 -5.54 4.65 12.24
N SER A 31 -4.27 4.39 12.52
CA SER A 31 -3.81 3.94 13.84
C SER A 31 -4.08 4.98 14.92
N ASP A 32 -3.78 6.25 14.66
CA ASP A 32 -4.04 7.36 15.57
C ASP A 32 -5.55 7.53 15.88
N GLN A 33 -6.41 7.29 14.90
CA GLN A 33 -7.86 7.32 15.06
C GLN A 33 -8.45 6.05 15.67
N GLY A 34 -7.64 5.02 15.94
CA GLY A 34 -8.07 3.76 16.55
C GLY A 34 -8.65 2.75 15.55
N TYR A 35 -8.50 2.94 14.25
CA TYR A 35 -8.99 2.03 13.21
C TYR A 35 -7.91 0.99 12.86
N ASP A 36 -7.61 0.09 13.78
CA ASP A 36 -6.46 -0.82 13.70
C ASP A 36 -6.51 -1.77 12.49
N LEU A 37 -7.69 -2.25 12.10
CA LEU A 37 -7.81 -3.14 10.93
C LEU A 37 -7.48 -2.40 9.63
N LEU A 38 -7.96 -1.16 9.47
CA LEU A 38 -7.61 -0.31 8.33
C LEU A 38 -6.14 0.11 8.36
N ALA A 39 -5.62 0.44 9.54
CA ALA A 39 -4.21 0.75 9.72
C ALA A 39 -3.33 -0.42 9.26
N ASN A 40 -3.67 -1.64 9.62
CA ASN A 40 -2.97 -2.84 9.17
C ASN A 40 -3.10 -3.09 7.67
N LEU A 41 -4.28 -2.84 7.09
CA LEU A 41 -4.50 -2.94 5.65
C LEU A 41 -3.56 -2.00 4.89
N PHE A 42 -3.55 -0.70 5.23
CA PHE A 42 -2.69 0.28 4.57
C PHE A 42 -1.20 -0.02 4.77
N ARG A 43 -0.80 -0.48 5.97
CA ARG A 43 0.59 -0.89 6.22
C ARG A 43 0.99 -2.08 5.35
N LYS A 44 0.14 -3.09 5.25
CA LYS A 44 0.39 -4.26 4.40
C LYS A 44 0.53 -3.85 2.93
N THR A 45 -0.38 -3.01 2.43
CA THR A 45 -0.32 -2.49 1.06
C THR A 45 0.98 -1.72 0.84
N ALA A 46 1.37 -0.81 1.74
CA ALA A 46 2.63 -0.08 1.64
C ALA A 46 3.86 -1.00 1.57
N ILE A 47 3.87 -2.11 2.29
CA ILE A 47 4.96 -3.10 2.23
C ILE A 47 4.97 -3.81 0.87
N GLU A 48 3.82 -4.13 0.31
CA GLU A 48 3.72 -4.74 -1.02
C GLU A 48 4.23 -3.77 -2.10
N GLU A 49 3.88 -2.48 -2.05
CA GLU A 49 4.43 -1.44 -2.95
C GLU A 49 5.96 -1.34 -2.82
N MET A 50 6.49 -1.45 -1.62
CA MET A 50 7.95 -1.45 -1.41
C MET A 50 8.62 -2.68 -2.06
N ILE A 51 7.99 -3.84 -2.02
CA ILE A 51 8.46 -5.04 -2.72
C ILE A 51 8.40 -4.85 -4.24
N HIS A 52 7.40 -4.14 -4.76
CA HIS A 52 7.34 -3.77 -6.18
C HIS A 52 8.52 -2.87 -6.56
N VAL A 53 8.87 -1.88 -5.74
CA VAL A 53 10.07 -1.04 -5.94
C VAL A 53 11.33 -1.90 -6.03
N GLU A 54 11.50 -2.86 -5.12
CA GLU A 54 12.66 -3.76 -5.09
C GLU A 54 12.78 -4.56 -6.40
N ARG A 55 11.69 -5.17 -6.85
CA ARG A 55 11.65 -5.97 -8.10
C ARG A 55 11.94 -5.11 -9.35
N LEU A 56 11.41 -3.90 -9.40
CA LEU A 56 11.68 -2.94 -10.48
C LEU A 56 13.15 -2.49 -10.47
N ALA A 57 13.68 -2.16 -9.31
CA ALA A 57 15.06 -1.75 -9.12
C ALA A 57 16.05 -2.86 -9.55
N GLU A 58 15.82 -4.09 -9.14
CA GLU A 58 16.62 -5.24 -9.57
C GLU A 58 16.62 -5.39 -11.09
N ARG A 59 15.47 -5.18 -11.73
CA ARG A 59 15.36 -5.22 -13.19
C ARG A 59 16.13 -4.09 -13.86
N ILE A 60 16.07 -2.87 -13.32
CA ILE A 60 16.83 -1.71 -13.83
C ILE A 60 18.34 -2.00 -13.75
N LEU A 61 18.82 -2.49 -12.63
CA LEU A 61 20.23 -2.84 -12.42
C LEU A 61 20.69 -3.97 -13.34
N PHE A 62 19.84 -4.97 -13.56
CA PHE A 62 20.12 -6.03 -14.54
C PHE A 62 20.33 -5.45 -15.96
N LEU A 63 19.55 -4.44 -16.33
CA LEU A 63 19.66 -3.73 -17.61
C LEU A 63 20.81 -2.69 -17.63
N LYS A 64 21.62 -2.63 -16.56
CA LYS A 64 22.73 -1.68 -16.40
C LYS A 64 22.30 -0.20 -16.35
N GLY A 65 21.05 0.05 -15.90
CA GLY A 65 20.53 1.37 -15.59
C GLY A 65 20.84 1.79 -14.17
N ASP A 66 20.48 3.02 -13.84
CA ASP A 66 20.50 3.56 -12.49
C ASP A 66 19.08 3.70 -11.95
N VAL A 67 18.89 3.45 -10.66
CA VAL A 67 17.58 3.49 -10.01
C VAL A 67 17.31 4.89 -9.47
N GLU A 68 16.24 5.51 -9.94
CA GLU A 68 15.82 6.82 -9.48
C GLU A 68 14.84 6.68 -8.30
N MET A 69 15.32 6.92 -7.09
CA MET A 69 14.54 6.76 -5.84
C MET A 69 13.78 8.05 -5.49
N GLN A 70 12.86 8.46 -6.37
CA GLN A 70 12.04 9.66 -6.17
C GLN A 70 10.56 9.35 -6.42
N PRO A 71 9.64 9.69 -5.47
CA PRO A 71 8.21 9.52 -5.71
C PRO A 71 7.72 10.47 -6.81
N SER A 72 6.72 10.04 -7.59
CA SER A 72 6.12 10.84 -8.66
C SER A 72 5.21 11.94 -8.14
N THR A 73 4.61 11.75 -6.96
CA THR A 73 3.67 12.70 -6.35
C THR A 73 3.98 12.92 -4.88
N LYS A 74 3.58 14.09 -4.37
CA LYS A 74 3.58 14.37 -2.93
C LYS A 74 2.53 13.54 -2.20
N THR A 75 2.83 13.18 -0.95
CA THR A 75 1.83 12.57 -0.05
C THR A 75 0.71 13.55 0.25
N GLU A 76 -0.53 13.13 -0.01
CA GLU A 76 -1.74 13.90 0.31
C GLU A 76 -2.13 13.73 1.79
N LYS A 77 -2.45 14.83 2.45
CA LYS A 77 -2.80 14.83 3.88
C LYS A 77 -4.28 14.57 4.11
N ILE A 78 -4.76 13.43 3.66
CA ILE A 78 -6.14 12.98 3.78
C ILE A 78 -6.31 12.23 5.10
N ARG A 79 -7.33 12.57 5.89
CA ARG A 79 -7.60 11.96 7.21
C ARG A 79 -8.98 11.32 7.32
N ASP A 80 -9.89 11.63 6.43
CA ASP A 80 -11.19 10.97 6.33
C ASP A 80 -11.03 9.59 5.69
N VAL A 81 -11.59 8.56 6.31
CA VAL A 81 -11.42 7.17 5.88
C VAL A 81 -12.00 6.91 4.49
N ALA A 82 -13.17 7.48 4.19
CA ALA A 82 -13.78 7.31 2.87
C ALA A 82 -12.90 7.93 1.77
N ASP A 83 -12.33 9.11 2.05
CA ASP A 83 -11.45 9.80 1.12
C ASP A 83 -10.09 9.09 0.98
N MET A 84 -9.55 8.48 2.06
CA MET A 84 -8.37 7.61 1.98
C MET A 84 -8.59 6.44 1.04
N LEU A 85 -9.73 5.75 1.16
CA LEU A 85 -10.06 4.59 0.32
C LEU A 85 -10.26 4.98 -1.14
N LYS A 86 -10.96 6.09 -1.39
CA LYS A 86 -11.12 6.65 -2.76
C LYS A 86 -9.78 7.02 -3.38
N HIS A 87 -8.90 7.65 -2.61
CA HIS A 87 -7.57 8.03 -3.07
C HIS A 87 -6.73 6.79 -3.40
N GLY A 88 -6.77 5.77 -2.55
CA GLY A 88 -6.12 4.48 -2.80
C GLY A 88 -6.61 3.85 -4.11
N MET A 89 -7.92 3.75 -4.32
CA MET A 89 -8.49 3.24 -5.57
C MET A 89 -7.98 4.02 -6.81
N ALA A 90 -7.88 5.34 -6.71
CA ALA A 90 -7.40 6.18 -7.82
C ALA A 90 -5.90 5.95 -8.11
N MET A 91 -5.08 5.71 -7.10
CA MET A 91 -3.66 5.38 -7.26
C MET A 91 -3.47 4.04 -7.98
N GLU A 92 -4.22 3.01 -7.59
CA GLU A 92 -4.14 1.67 -8.21
C GLU A 92 -4.58 1.66 -9.69
N CYS A 93 -5.39 2.63 -10.11
CA CYS A 93 -5.82 2.77 -11.51
C CYS A 93 -4.78 3.41 -12.43
N ALA A 94 -3.72 4.02 -11.92
CA ALA A 94 -2.82 4.89 -12.68
C ALA A 94 -1.71 4.15 -13.45
N SER A 95 -1.59 2.82 -13.36
CA SER A 95 -0.51 2.03 -13.94
C SER A 95 -0.68 1.80 -15.45
N ASN A 96 0.26 2.33 -16.26
CA ASN A 96 0.36 2.04 -17.70
C ASN A 96 1.80 1.75 -18.13
N SER A 97 1.99 0.67 -18.87
CA SER A 97 3.25 -0.04 -19.07
C SER A 97 3.80 -0.12 -20.47
N ASP A 98 5.12 -0.36 -20.58
CA ASP A 98 5.86 -0.71 -21.80
C ASP A 98 6.24 -2.22 -21.84
N SER A 99 6.41 -2.76 -23.06
CA SER A 99 6.47 -4.19 -23.36
C SER A 99 7.78 -4.93 -23.02
N ALA A 100 8.87 -4.26 -22.71
CA ALA A 100 10.19 -4.91 -22.55
C ALA A 100 10.39 -5.62 -21.19
N SER A 101 9.62 -5.23 -20.19
CA SER A 101 9.55 -5.90 -18.89
C SER A 101 8.15 -6.42 -18.60
N ARG A 102 7.46 -6.78 -19.65
CA ARG A 102 6.03 -7.09 -19.69
C ARG A 102 5.57 -8.05 -18.61
N LYS A 103 6.29 -9.14 -18.41
CA LYS A 103 5.87 -10.14 -17.41
C LYS A 103 5.90 -9.59 -15.99
N LEU A 104 6.94 -8.85 -15.62
CA LEU A 104 7.01 -8.22 -14.30
C LEU A 104 5.88 -7.20 -14.14
N LEU A 105 5.66 -6.36 -15.13
CA LEU A 105 4.59 -5.34 -15.08
C LEU A 105 3.19 -5.97 -15.09
N GLU A 106 2.98 -7.07 -15.80
CA GLU A 106 1.72 -7.83 -15.75
C GLU A 106 1.44 -8.40 -14.34
N GLU A 107 2.47 -8.90 -13.65
CA GLU A 107 2.33 -9.36 -12.26
C GLU A 107 2.01 -8.19 -11.29
N LEU A 108 2.65 -7.04 -11.48
CA LEU A 108 2.36 -5.83 -10.69
C LEU A 108 0.92 -5.34 -10.93
N VAL A 109 0.46 -5.32 -12.17
CA VAL A 109 -0.94 -4.94 -12.50
C VAL A 109 -1.94 -5.84 -11.79
N MET A 110 -1.67 -7.13 -11.66
CA MET A 110 -2.55 -8.04 -10.91
C MET A 110 -2.59 -7.69 -9.42
N ASP A 111 -1.48 -7.30 -8.83
CA ASP A 111 -1.44 -6.83 -7.44
C ASP A 111 -2.20 -5.51 -7.27
N GLU A 112 -2.02 -4.56 -8.20
CA GLU A 112 -2.78 -3.29 -8.24
C GLU A 112 -4.30 -3.52 -8.33
N GLU A 113 -4.76 -4.43 -9.17
CA GLU A 113 -6.16 -4.82 -9.29
C GLU A 113 -6.70 -5.42 -7.99
N ARG A 114 -5.88 -6.23 -7.30
CA ARG A 114 -6.23 -6.78 -6.00
C ARG A 114 -6.33 -5.70 -4.93
N HIS A 115 -5.38 -4.77 -4.86
CA HIS A 115 -5.42 -3.63 -3.94
C HIS A 115 -6.66 -2.78 -4.20
N PHE A 116 -6.94 -2.45 -5.46
CA PHE A 116 -8.15 -1.73 -5.86
C PHE A 116 -9.43 -2.43 -5.34
N SER A 117 -9.55 -3.73 -5.57
CA SER A 117 -10.72 -4.51 -5.15
C SER A 117 -10.90 -4.53 -3.64
N VAL A 118 -9.80 -4.61 -2.88
CA VAL A 118 -9.84 -4.54 -1.41
C VAL A 118 -10.33 -3.17 -0.95
N PHE A 119 -9.78 -2.08 -1.48
CA PHE A 119 -10.19 -0.72 -1.11
C PHE A 119 -11.65 -0.44 -1.51
N GLU A 120 -12.08 -0.91 -2.67
CA GLU A 120 -13.48 -0.82 -3.13
C GLU A 120 -14.43 -1.54 -2.16
N THR A 121 -14.06 -2.74 -1.70
CA THR A 121 -14.82 -3.51 -0.73
C THR A 121 -14.94 -2.77 0.61
N GLU A 122 -13.84 -2.23 1.11
CA GLU A 122 -13.84 -1.47 2.36
C GLU A 122 -14.66 -0.18 2.26
N LEU A 123 -14.57 0.53 1.13
CA LEU A 123 -15.39 1.72 0.87
C LEU A 123 -16.88 1.36 0.79
N SER A 124 -17.21 0.27 0.11
CA SER A 124 -18.59 -0.23 0.05
C SER A 124 -19.15 -0.56 1.42
N ASN A 125 -18.36 -1.23 2.27
CA ASN A 125 -18.73 -1.55 3.64
C ASN A 125 -18.92 -0.28 4.48
N LEU A 126 -18.04 0.72 4.35
CA LEU A 126 -18.17 1.99 5.03
C LEU A 126 -19.45 2.73 4.62
N ASN A 127 -19.76 2.78 3.32
CA ASN A 127 -20.98 3.40 2.80
C ASN A 127 -22.25 2.67 3.28
N LYS A 128 -22.19 1.37 3.42
CA LYS A 128 -23.31 0.51 3.79
C LYS A 128 -23.61 0.51 5.30
N PHE A 129 -22.57 0.49 6.11
CA PHE A 129 -22.67 0.29 7.57
C PHE A 129 -22.27 1.51 8.39
N GLY A 130 -21.65 2.54 7.79
CA GLY A 130 -21.35 3.81 8.45
C GLY A 130 -20.58 3.67 9.77
N ALA A 131 -21.17 4.23 10.84
CA ALA A 131 -20.56 4.19 12.17
C ALA A 131 -20.32 2.78 12.73
N GLN A 132 -21.13 1.80 12.36
CA GLN A 132 -20.93 0.40 12.75
C GLN A 132 -19.67 -0.18 12.13
N TYR A 133 -19.40 0.13 10.85
CA TYR A 133 -18.16 -0.26 10.19
C TYR A 133 -16.94 0.33 10.90
N LEU A 134 -16.96 1.62 11.23
CA LEU A 134 -15.86 2.29 11.93
C LEU A 134 -15.65 1.70 13.35
N ALA A 135 -16.72 1.36 14.06
CA ALA A 135 -16.63 0.70 15.36
C ALA A 135 -15.95 -0.67 15.27
N LEU A 136 -16.25 -1.47 14.25
CA LEU A 136 -15.63 -2.77 14.00
C LEU A 136 -14.12 -2.66 13.74
N GLN A 137 -13.64 -1.55 13.17
CA GLN A 137 -12.19 -1.32 12.94
C GLN A 137 -11.39 -1.25 14.24
N SER A 138 -12.04 -0.96 15.39
CA SER A 138 -11.40 -0.87 16.71
C SER A 138 -11.38 -2.19 17.49
N ILE A 139 -12.03 -3.25 17.01
CA ILE A 139 -12.16 -4.53 17.72
C ILE A 139 -10.80 -5.19 17.95
N GLU A 140 -9.89 -5.12 17.00
CA GLU A 140 -8.57 -5.73 17.12
C GLU A 140 -7.76 -5.13 18.28
N ARG A 141 -7.82 -3.82 18.45
CA ARG A 141 -7.21 -3.10 19.59
C ARG A 141 -7.80 -3.58 20.92
N SER A 142 -9.11 -3.73 21.01
CA SER A 142 -9.80 -4.22 22.19
C SER A 142 -9.37 -5.64 22.55
N LYS A 143 -9.21 -6.52 21.57
CA LYS A 143 -8.72 -7.89 21.78
C LYS A 143 -7.29 -7.90 22.30
N THR A 144 -6.42 -7.07 21.75
CA THR A 144 -5.01 -6.96 22.18
C THR A 144 -4.89 -6.50 23.62
N ILE A 145 -5.73 -5.55 24.05
CA ILE A 145 -5.76 -5.06 25.45
C ILE A 145 -6.26 -6.15 26.40
N SER A 146 -7.16 -7.00 25.94
CA SER A 146 -7.79 -8.06 26.77
C SER A 146 -6.93 -9.32 26.90
N THR A 147 -5.88 -9.47 26.10
CA THR A 147 -4.97 -10.61 26.20
C THR A 147 -3.92 -10.28 27.26
N PRO A 148 -3.86 -11.00 28.41
CA PRO A 148 -2.80 -10.81 29.38
C PRO A 148 -1.47 -11.12 28.70
N THR A 149 -0.52 -10.21 28.77
CA THR A 149 0.87 -10.54 28.44
C THR A 149 1.29 -11.67 29.37
N GLY A 150 1.41 -12.88 28.80
CA GLY A 150 1.81 -14.04 29.56
C GLY A 150 3.15 -13.76 30.24
N GLU A 151 3.11 -13.69 31.56
CA GLU A 151 4.31 -13.77 32.37
C GLU A 151 4.98 -15.09 32.05
N ASN A 152 6.17 -15.03 31.51
CA ASN A 152 7.08 -16.16 31.46
C ASN A 152 7.38 -16.56 32.91
N PRO A 153 7.05 -17.77 33.36
CA PRO A 153 7.55 -18.23 34.64
C PRO A 153 9.05 -18.43 34.49
N THR A 154 9.83 -17.53 35.06
CA THR A 154 11.24 -17.76 35.34
C THR A 154 11.32 -19.00 36.22
N ASN A 155 11.77 -20.07 35.64
CA ASN A 155 12.19 -21.25 36.39
C ASN A 155 13.44 -20.90 37.21
N LEU A 156 13.31 -21.14 38.48
CA LEU A 156 14.36 -21.32 39.48
C LEU A 156 15.32 -22.43 39.07
#